data_34c0fda0840bf4727eac44028f8e685f
#
_entry.id   34c0fda0840bf4727eac44028f8e685f
#
_cell.length_a   1.000
_cell.length_b   1.000
_cell.length_c   1.000
_cell.angle_alpha   90.00
_cell.angle_beta   90.00
_cell.angle_gamma   90.00
#
_symmetry.space_group_name_H-M   'P 1'
#
loop_
_entity.id
_entity.type
_entity.pdbx_description
1 polymer ?
#
loop_
_entity_poly.entity_id
_entity_poly.type
_entity_poly.pdbx_seq_one_letter_code
_entity_poly.pdbx_strand_id
1 'polypeptide(L)' 'AQALENDQDAGLALEALPELIDQLEGKMKEAAKKLDFEEAAKLRDRVKELRQKMAGRYSN' A
#
# COMPACT_ATOMS: atom_id res chain seq x y z
N ALA A 1 -9.18 -19.86 -7.48
CA ALA A 1 -9.13 -19.32 -6.12
C ALA A 1 -8.36 -18.03 -6.08
N GLN A 2 -7.23 -18.00 -6.78
CA GLN A 2 -6.44 -16.77 -6.78
C GLN A 2 -7.14 -15.64 -7.51
N ALA A 3 -7.86 -15.98 -8.56
CA ALA A 3 -8.62 -14.96 -9.28
C ALA A 3 -9.67 -14.35 -8.39
N LEU A 4 -10.32 -15.17 -7.58
CA LEU A 4 -11.30 -14.67 -6.63
C LEU A 4 -10.64 -13.77 -5.59
N GLU A 5 -9.45 -14.16 -5.14
CA GLU A 5 -8.73 -13.35 -4.18
C GLU A 5 -8.37 -12.00 -4.77
N ASN A 6 -7.97 -12.01 -6.02
CA ASN A 6 -7.63 -10.75 -6.68
C ASN A 6 -8.85 -9.86 -6.81
N ASP A 7 -9.99 -10.44 -7.15
CA ASP A 7 -11.21 -9.67 -7.25
C ASP A 7 -11.60 -9.10 -5.91
N GLN A 8 -11.47 -9.90 -4.87
CA GLN A 8 -11.78 -9.45 -3.53
C GLN A 8 -10.84 -8.34 -3.11
N ASP A 9 -9.56 -8.52 -3.43
CA ASP A 9 -8.57 -7.50 -3.10
C ASP A 9 -8.90 -6.19 -3.79
N ALA A 10 -9.32 -6.26 -5.05
CA ALA A 10 -9.66 -5.05 -5.77
C ALA A 10 -10.82 -4.33 -5.11
N GLY A 11 -11.84 -5.08 -4.69
CA GLY A 11 -12.98 -4.48 -4.05
C GLY A 11 -12.69 -4.00 -2.64
N LEU A 12 -12.01 -4.84 -1.87
CA LEU A 12 -11.68 -4.51 -0.50
C LEU A 12 -10.61 -3.42 -0.41
N ALA A 13 -9.70 -3.40 -1.38
CA ALA A 13 -8.60 -2.46 -1.34
C ALA A 13 -9.08 -1.01 -1.32
N LEU A 14 -10.19 -0.75 -1.97
CA LEU A 14 -10.71 0.62 -2.00
C LEU A 14 -11.11 1.11 -0.63
N GLU A 15 -11.66 0.22 0.19
CA GLU A 15 -12.07 0.59 1.53
C GLU A 15 -10.94 0.43 2.53
N ALA A 16 -10.03 -0.51 2.26
CA ALA A 16 -8.94 -0.81 3.18
C ALA A 16 -7.65 -0.06 2.84
N LEU A 17 -7.66 0.78 1.81
CA LEU A 17 -6.45 1.48 1.39
C LEU A 17 -5.81 2.29 2.52
N PRO A 18 -6.57 3.07 3.29
CA PRO A 18 -5.92 3.85 4.36
C PRO A 18 -5.23 2.96 5.37
N GLU A 19 -5.85 1.85 5.73
CA GLU A 19 -5.28 0.93 6.70
C GLU A 19 -4.06 0.24 6.13
N LEU A 20 -4.14 -0.16 4.86
CA LEU A 20 -3.02 -0.81 4.20
C LEU A 20 -1.84 0.13 4.09
N ILE A 21 -2.10 1.39 3.73
CA ILE A 21 -1.06 2.40 3.65
C ILE A 21 -0.40 2.57 5.03
N ASP A 22 -1.20 2.61 6.06
CA ASP A 22 -0.69 2.77 7.41
C ASP A 22 0.24 1.61 7.79
N GLN A 23 -0.15 0.39 7.46
CA GLN A 23 0.67 -0.78 7.72
C GLN A 23 1.99 -0.72 6.97
N LEU A 24 1.93 -0.32 5.70
CA LEU A 24 3.13 -0.23 4.88
C LEU A 24 4.05 0.86 5.39
N GLU A 25 3.50 1.97 5.84
CA GLU A 25 4.31 3.03 6.42
C GLU A 25 5.02 2.56 7.69
N GLY A 26 4.33 1.75 8.49
CA GLY A 26 4.96 1.16 9.65
C GLY A 26 6.14 0.29 9.29
N LYS A 27 5.95 -0.56 8.28
CA LYS A 27 7.03 -1.42 7.80
C LYS A 27 8.17 -0.59 7.22
N MET A 28 7.84 0.49 6.54
CA MET A 28 8.86 1.37 5.98
C MET A 28 9.72 1.96 7.07
N LYS A 29 9.09 2.40 8.15
CA LYS A 29 9.84 2.94 9.29
C LYS A 29 10.74 1.89 9.91
N GLU A 30 10.24 0.67 10.01
CA GLU A 30 11.05 -0.42 10.55
C GLU A 30 12.25 -0.71 9.68
N ALA A 31 12.04 -0.73 8.37
CA ALA A 31 13.14 -0.95 7.44
C ALA A 31 14.17 0.16 7.57
N ALA A 32 13.72 1.40 7.72
CA ALA A 32 14.62 2.53 7.86
C ALA A 32 15.44 2.42 9.14
N LYS A 33 14.82 1.96 10.22
CA LYS A 33 15.54 1.77 11.47
C LYS A 33 16.64 0.74 11.33
N LYS A 34 16.40 -0.28 10.52
CA LYS A 34 17.39 -1.32 10.28
C LYS A 34 18.38 -0.92 9.22
N LEU A 35 18.29 0.29 8.69
CA LEU A 35 19.11 0.79 7.60
C LEU A 35 18.93 -0.04 6.34
N ASP A 36 17.78 -0.65 6.19
CA ASP A 36 17.42 -1.42 5.01
C ASP A 36 16.75 -0.47 4.02
N PHE A 37 17.56 0.36 3.39
CA PHE A 37 17.05 1.45 2.56
C PHE A 37 16.38 0.94 1.29
N GLU A 38 16.83 -0.19 0.77
CA GLU A 38 16.21 -0.76 -0.42
C GLU A 38 14.79 -1.20 -0.11
N GLU A 39 14.60 -1.84 1.02
CA GLU A 39 13.27 -2.28 1.41
C GLU A 39 12.39 -1.08 1.72
N ALA A 40 12.95 -0.10 2.42
CA ALA A 40 12.21 1.12 2.74
C ALA A 40 11.76 1.82 1.46
N ALA A 41 12.61 1.86 0.45
CA ALA A 41 12.26 2.50 -0.81
C ALA A 41 11.13 1.75 -1.51
N LYS A 42 11.18 0.43 -1.50
CA LYS A 42 10.12 -0.37 -2.12
C LYS A 42 8.78 -0.12 -1.43
N LEU A 43 8.81 -0.07 -0.11
CA LEU A 43 7.59 0.16 0.65
C LEU A 43 7.06 1.58 0.40
N ARG A 44 7.96 2.55 0.32
CA ARG A 44 7.57 3.91 0.01
C ARG A 44 6.89 4.00 -1.36
N ASP A 45 7.48 3.34 -2.34
CA ASP A 45 6.90 3.34 -3.68
C ASP A 45 5.52 2.71 -3.67
N ARG A 46 5.37 1.64 -2.91
CA ARG A 46 4.07 0.98 -2.80
C ARG A 46 3.04 1.89 -2.17
N VAL A 47 3.43 2.56 -1.09
CA VAL A 47 2.54 3.52 -0.43
C VAL A 47 2.13 4.62 -1.41
N LYS A 48 3.08 5.10 -2.18
CA LYS A 48 2.82 6.16 -3.15
C LYS A 48 1.80 5.71 -4.19
N GLU A 49 1.95 4.48 -4.68
CA GLU A 49 0.99 3.93 -5.65
C GLU A 49 -0.40 3.86 -5.05
N LEU A 50 -0.49 3.39 -3.82
CA LEU A 50 -1.79 3.24 -3.18
C LEU A 50 -2.44 4.58 -2.93
N ARG A 51 -1.65 5.58 -2.56
CA ARG A 51 -2.18 6.92 -2.37
C ARG A 51 -2.69 7.51 -3.68
N GLN A 52 -2.00 7.22 -4.78
CA GLN A 52 -2.44 7.68 -6.07
C GLN A 52 -3.76 7.04 -6.47
N LYS A 53 -3.92 5.77 -6.14
CA LYS A 53 -5.18 5.09 -6.42
C LYS A 53 -6.31 5.72 -5.63
N MET A 54 -6.05 6.06 -4.37
CA MET A 54 -7.07 6.74 -3.57
C MET A 54 -7.43 8.09 -4.17
N ALA A 55 -6.42 8.87 -4.53
CA ALA A 55 -6.64 10.20 -5.07
C ALA A 55 -7.41 10.12 -6.38
N GLY A 56 -7.02 9.18 -7.25
CA GLY A 56 -7.71 9.02 -8.52
C GLY A 56 -9.17 8.65 -8.33
N ARG A 57 -9.43 7.81 -7.32
CA ARG A 57 -10.79 7.40 -7.05
C ARG A 57 -11.65 8.56 -6.58
N TYR A 58 -11.09 9.38 -5.72
CA TYR A 58 -11.84 10.49 -5.16
C TYR A 58 -11.86 11.70 -6.08
N SER A 59 -10.94 11.75 -7.02
CA SER A 59 -10.87 12.87 -7.95
C SER A 59 -12.00 12.85 -8.97
N ASN A 60 -12.57 11.70 -9.19
CA ASN A 60 -13.67 11.60 -10.12
C ASN A 60 -14.98 11.92 -9.44
#